data_2ee8cca1c45a594ee616b8f009b7d2bf
#
_entry.id   2ee8cca1c45a594ee616b8f009b7d2bf
#
_cell.length_a   1.000
_cell.length_b   1.000
_cell.length_c   1.000
_cell.angle_alpha   90.00
_cell.angle_beta   90.00
_cell.angle_gamma   90.00
#
_symmetry.space_group_name_H-M   'P 1'
#
loop_
_entity.id
_entity.type
_entity.pdbx_description
1 polymer ?
#
loop_
_entity_poly.entity_id
_entity_poly.type
_entity_poly.pdbx_seq_one_letter_code
_entity_poly.pdbx_strand_id
1 'polypeptide(L)'
;MSLYEEMGGRATFEKLVSHFYALVAVDPVLRPMYPEDDLKGAAERLLMFLEQYWGGPTTYSEQRGHPRLRMRHSQFKIGETERDVWLQHMKSAVDELEMRDDLRDELWSYLVMAANSMVNQPRAF
;
A
#
# COMPACT_ATOMS: atom_id res chain seq x y z
N MET A 1 -13.66 19.56 -3.20
CA MET A 1 -12.88 18.80 -2.20
C MET A 1 -12.48 17.46 -2.80
N SER A 2 -11.22 17.09 -2.71
CA SER A 2 -10.74 15.82 -3.24
C SER A 2 -11.11 14.65 -2.33
N LEU A 3 -11.08 13.43 -2.89
CA LEU A 3 -11.27 12.23 -2.06
C LEU A 3 -10.22 12.15 -0.96
N TYR A 4 -8.99 12.57 -1.26
CA TYR A 4 -7.91 12.64 -0.28
C TYR A 4 -8.32 13.45 0.96
N GLU A 5 -8.87 14.65 0.74
CA GLU A 5 -9.31 15.50 1.84
C GLU A 5 -10.51 14.91 2.57
N GLU A 6 -11.46 14.34 1.84
CA GLU A 6 -12.64 13.70 2.43
C GLU A 6 -12.26 12.49 3.28
N MET A 7 -11.20 11.77 2.92
CA MET A 7 -10.70 10.62 3.69
C MET A 7 -9.96 11.04 4.96
N GLY A 8 -9.59 12.30 5.10
CA GLY A 8 -8.90 12.82 6.28
C GLY A 8 -7.49 13.32 6.01
N GLY A 9 -7.07 13.36 4.74
CA GLY A 9 -5.79 13.91 4.34
C GLY A 9 -4.59 13.12 4.84
N ARG A 10 -3.46 13.79 4.99
CA ARG A 10 -2.18 13.16 5.34
C ARG A 10 -2.24 12.34 6.62
N ALA A 11 -2.91 12.85 7.66
CA ALA A 11 -2.99 12.15 8.95
C ALA A 11 -3.59 10.75 8.81
N THR A 12 -4.62 10.60 7.97
CA THR A 12 -5.25 9.31 7.72
C THR A 12 -4.28 8.35 7.03
N PHE A 13 -3.60 8.83 5.99
CA PHE A 13 -2.69 7.97 5.23
C PHE A 13 -1.42 7.65 6.02
N GLU A 14 -0.94 8.55 6.87
CA GLU A 14 0.16 8.25 7.79
C GLU A 14 -0.22 7.13 8.76
N LYS A 15 -1.43 7.20 9.31
CA LYS A 15 -1.93 6.17 10.23
C LYS A 15 -2.02 4.82 9.53
N LEU A 16 -2.57 4.81 8.33
CA LEU A 16 -2.69 3.59 7.51
C LEU A 16 -1.32 2.95 7.28
N VAL A 17 -0.38 3.74 6.79
CA VAL A 17 0.95 3.25 6.40
C VAL A 17 1.73 2.79 7.64
N SER A 18 1.67 3.54 8.75
CA SER A 18 2.34 3.16 9.99
C SER A 18 1.83 1.83 10.54
N HIS A 19 0.51 1.65 10.58
CA HIS A 19 -0.09 0.41 11.07
C HIS A 19 0.33 -0.77 10.18
N PHE A 20 0.24 -0.59 8.87
CA PHE A 20 0.58 -1.63 7.90
C PHE A 20 2.04 -2.08 8.07
N TYR A 21 2.98 -1.14 8.11
CA TYR A 21 4.41 -1.50 8.20
C TYR A 21 4.82 -2.01 9.58
N ALA A 22 4.10 -1.65 10.64
CA ALA A 22 4.31 -2.29 11.94
C ALA A 22 4.04 -3.79 11.88
N LEU A 23 3.02 -4.19 11.11
CA LEU A 23 2.72 -5.60 10.91
C LEU A 23 3.72 -6.28 9.97
N VAL A 24 4.11 -5.60 8.89
CA VAL A 24 5.11 -6.11 7.94
C VAL A 24 6.44 -6.38 8.64
N ALA A 25 6.85 -5.50 9.54
CA ALA A 25 8.14 -5.60 10.21
C ALA A 25 8.34 -6.92 10.95
N VAL A 26 7.27 -7.55 11.42
CA VAL A 26 7.32 -8.81 12.17
C VAL A 26 6.74 -9.98 11.38
N ASP A 27 6.40 -9.79 10.11
CA ASP A 27 5.79 -10.83 9.30
C ASP A 27 6.86 -11.66 8.57
N PRO A 28 6.89 -12.99 8.76
CA PRO A 28 7.92 -13.83 8.16
C PRO A 28 7.82 -13.98 6.64
N VAL A 29 6.65 -13.69 6.05
CA VAL A 29 6.46 -13.76 4.61
C VAL A 29 6.85 -12.46 3.92
N LEU A 30 6.39 -11.31 4.45
CA LEU A 30 6.59 -10.01 3.80
C LEU A 30 7.91 -9.33 4.17
N ARG A 31 8.38 -9.45 5.42
CA ARG A 31 9.58 -8.73 5.85
C ARG A 31 10.80 -9.02 4.95
N PRO A 32 11.07 -10.28 4.57
CA PRO A 32 12.21 -10.58 3.72
C PRO A 32 12.13 -9.99 2.31
N MET A 33 10.94 -9.58 1.86
CA MET A 33 10.76 -8.98 0.53
C MET A 33 11.24 -7.54 0.46
N TYR A 34 11.49 -6.92 1.61
CA TYR A 34 11.98 -5.55 1.69
C TYR A 34 13.47 -5.59 1.99
N PRO A 35 14.34 -5.17 1.05
CA PRO A 35 15.79 -5.30 1.22
C PRO A 35 16.41 -4.31 2.21
N GLU A 36 15.69 -3.25 2.58
CA GLU A 36 16.20 -2.24 3.50
C GLU A 36 16.29 -2.77 4.94
N ASP A 37 17.28 -2.30 5.71
CA ASP A 37 17.43 -2.66 7.12
C ASP A 37 16.23 -2.18 7.94
N ASP A 38 15.67 -1.00 7.60
CA ASP A 38 14.43 -0.52 8.19
C ASP A 38 13.41 -0.25 7.08
N LEU A 39 12.15 -0.13 7.47
CA LEU A 39 11.05 0.04 6.53
C LEU A 39 10.66 1.50 6.30
N LYS A 40 11.45 2.45 6.81
CA LYS A 40 11.13 3.87 6.73
C LYS A 40 11.00 4.34 5.27
N GLY A 41 11.95 3.97 4.44
CA GLY A 41 11.92 4.34 3.01
C GLY A 41 10.70 3.77 2.30
N ALA A 42 10.40 2.49 2.56
CA ALA A 42 9.22 1.86 1.97
C ALA A 42 7.94 2.54 2.43
N ALA A 43 7.84 2.88 3.72
CA ALA A 43 6.68 3.57 4.26
C ALA A 43 6.49 4.95 3.62
N GLU A 44 7.56 5.70 3.46
CA GLU A 44 7.51 7.03 2.82
C GLU A 44 7.05 6.93 1.37
N ARG A 45 7.55 5.95 0.63
CA ARG A 45 7.16 5.75 -0.78
C ARG A 45 5.68 5.38 -0.90
N LEU A 46 5.18 4.48 -0.07
CA LEU A 46 3.78 4.11 -0.08
C LEU A 46 2.89 5.29 0.30
N LEU A 47 3.28 6.04 1.33
CA LEU A 47 2.53 7.22 1.76
C LEU A 47 2.40 8.22 0.62
N MET A 48 3.52 8.60 -0.01
CA MET A 48 3.52 9.57 -1.10
C MET A 48 2.69 9.09 -2.28
N PHE A 49 2.78 7.79 -2.61
CA PHE A 49 2.02 7.23 -3.71
C PHE A 49 0.52 7.28 -3.44
N LEU A 50 0.08 6.87 -2.25
CA LEU A 50 -1.33 6.87 -1.90
C LEU A 50 -1.89 8.29 -1.84
N GLU A 51 -1.13 9.23 -1.28
CA GLU A 51 -1.57 10.64 -1.26
C GLU A 51 -1.82 11.14 -2.68
N GLN A 52 -0.90 10.89 -3.59
CA GLN A 52 -1.03 11.34 -4.97
C GLN A 52 -2.20 10.66 -5.68
N TYR A 53 -2.36 9.36 -5.49
CA TYR A 53 -3.42 8.61 -6.15
C TYR A 53 -4.80 9.16 -5.80
N TRP A 54 -5.01 9.55 -4.56
CA TRP A 54 -6.31 10.01 -4.08
C TRP A 54 -6.52 11.51 -4.21
N GLY A 55 -5.63 12.21 -4.90
CA GLY A 55 -5.81 13.62 -5.23
C GLY A 55 -5.09 14.60 -4.31
N GLY A 56 -4.15 14.12 -3.50
CA GLY A 56 -3.31 14.95 -2.66
C GLY A 56 -2.05 15.41 -3.39
N PRO A 57 -0.98 15.72 -2.63
CA PRO A 57 0.27 16.21 -3.24
C PRO A 57 0.87 15.24 -4.25
N THR A 58 1.52 15.79 -5.28
CA THR A 58 2.15 14.99 -6.35
C THR A 58 3.63 14.72 -6.08
N THR A 59 4.01 14.66 -4.82
CA THR A 59 5.38 14.47 -4.38
C THR A 59 6.01 13.19 -4.95
N TYR A 60 5.22 12.11 -5.04
CA TYR A 60 5.73 10.86 -5.58
C TYR A 60 6.26 11.04 -7.01
N SER A 61 5.44 11.61 -7.90
CA SER A 61 5.85 11.83 -9.30
C SER A 61 6.99 12.81 -9.43
N GLU A 62 7.04 13.83 -8.58
CA GLU A 62 8.12 14.83 -8.58
C GLU A 62 9.45 14.20 -8.24
N GLN A 63 9.48 13.25 -7.31
CA GLN A 63 10.72 12.60 -6.87
C GLN A 63 11.06 11.33 -7.65
N ARG A 64 10.08 10.57 -8.09
CA ARG A 64 10.29 9.24 -8.65
C ARG A 64 9.73 9.03 -10.06
N GLY A 65 9.03 10.01 -10.62
CA GLY A 65 8.40 9.90 -11.92
C GLY A 65 7.12 9.07 -11.90
N HIS A 66 6.76 8.48 -13.02
CA HIS A 66 5.55 7.67 -13.14
C HIS A 66 5.61 6.46 -12.19
N PRO A 67 4.53 6.13 -11.48
CA PRO A 67 4.54 5.01 -10.51
C PRO A 67 5.01 3.68 -11.09
N ARG A 68 4.49 3.25 -12.25
CA ARG A 68 4.87 1.98 -12.89
C ARG A 68 4.99 0.84 -11.88
N LEU A 69 3.96 0.65 -11.07
CA LEU A 69 4.01 -0.24 -9.91
C LEU A 69 4.39 -1.67 -10.27
N ARG A 70 3.77 -2.21 -11.32
CA ARG A 70 4.04 -3.59 -11.71
C ARG A 70 5.50 -3.78 -12.15
N MET A 71 6.05 -2.83 -12.90
CA MET A 71 7.44 -2.88 -13.33
C MET A 71 8.40 -2.78 -12.13
N ARG A 72 8.10 -1.89 -11.18
CA ARG A 72 8.95 -1.69 -9.99
C ARG A 72 8.94 -2.92 -9.07
N HIS A 73 7.91 -3.77 -9.16
CA HIS A 73 7.79 -4.98 -8.37
C HIS A 73 8.25 -6.23 -9.11
N SER A 74 8.62 -6.12 -10.38
CA SER A 74 8.96 -7.28 -11.21
C SER A 74 10.15 -8.09 -10.70
N GLN A 75 11.04 -7.47 -9.95
CA GLN A 75 12.21 -8.15 -9.36
C GLN A 75 11.87 -8.99 -8.13
N PHE A 76 10.66 -8.83 -7.59
CA PHE A 76 10.22 -9.57 -6.41
C PHE A 76 9.30 -10.70 -6.82
N LYS A 77 9.37 -11.83 -6.12
CA LYS A 77 8.50 -12.97 -6.39
C LYS A 77 7.21 -12.79 -5.60
N ILE A 78 6.18 -12.27 -6.27
CA ILE A 78 4.89 -12.00 -5.65
C ILE A 78 3.87 -13.01 -6.16
N GLY A 79 3.58 -14.02 -5.36
CA GLY A 79 2.55 -15.01 -5.64
C GLY A 79 1.30 -14.74 -4.83
N GLU A 80 0.37 -15.69 -4.84
CA GLU A 80 -0.88 -15.56 -4.12
C GLU A 80 -0.67 -15.47 -2.60
N THR A 81 0.32 -16.19 -2.06
CA THR A 81 0.61 -16.16 -0.62
C THR A 81 1.03 -14.77 -0.17
N GLU A 82 1.98 -14.14 -0.88
CA GLU A 82 2.45 -12.80 -0.57
C GLU A 82 1.32 -11.78 -0.71
N ARG A 83 0.52 -11.90 -1.77
CA ARG A 83 -0.65 -11.04 -1.97
C ARG A 83 -1.63 -11.17 -0.81
N ASP A 84 -1.96 -12.39 -0.41
CA ASP A 84 -2.94 -12.64 0.65
C ASP A 84 -2.47 -12.11 1.99
N VAL A 85 -1.21 -12.28 2.33
CA VAL A 85 -0.64 -11.75 3.58
C VAL A 85 -0.64 -10.22 3.55
N TRP A 86 -0.26 -9.63 2.42
CA TRP A 86 -0.28 -8.18 2.23
C TRP A 86 -1.69 -7.62 2.47
N LEU A 87 -2.69 -8.26 1.85
CA LEU A 87 -4.08 -7.83 2.01
C LEU A 87 -4.58 -8.02 3.43
N GLN A 88 -4.17 -9.07 4.12
CA GLN A 88 -4.54 -9.30 5.51
C GLN A 88 -4.05 -8.15 6.39
N HIS A 89 -2.81 -7.74 6.25
CA HIS A 89 -2.25 -6.63 7.03
C HIS A 89 -2.85 -5.29 6.63
N MET A 90 -3.06 -5.10 5.33
CA MET A 90 -3.67 -3.86 4.85
C MET A 90 -5.13 -3.74 5.33
N LYS A 91 -5.88 -4.85 5.34
CA LYS A 91 -7.25 -4.86 5.86
C LYS A 91 -7.29 -4.44 7.33
N SER A 92 -6.37 -4.97 8.14
CA SER A 92 -6.25 -4.58 9.53
C SER A 92 -6.00 -3.08 9.67
N ALA A 93 -5.13 -2.53 8.82
CA ALA A 93 -4.82 -1.10 8.85
C ALA A 93 -6.00 -0.23 8.41
N VAL A 94 -6.70 -0.65 7.36
CA VAL A 94 -7.88 0.07 6.85
C VAL A 94 -9.00 0.08 7.89
N ASP A 95 -9.22 -1.05 8.57
CA ASP A 95 -10.28 -1.16 9.56
C ASP A 95 -10.08 -0.25 10.77
N GLU A 96 -8.86 0.19 11.03
CA GLU A 96 -8.56 1.13 12.11
C GLU A 96 -8.84 2.59 11.74
N LEU A 97 -9.14 2.87 10.47
CA LEU A 97 -9.35 4.24 10.03
C LEU A 97 -10.76 4.74 10.35
N GLU A 98 -10.83 6.00 10.80
CA GLU A 98 -12.09 6.67 11.08
C GLU A 98 -12.52 7.47 9.84
N MET A 99 -13.28 6.84 8.96
CA MET A 99 -13.83 7.51 7.78
C MET A 99 -15.18 6.89 7.44
N ARG A 100 -15.94 7.58 6.58
CA ARG A 100 -17.24 7.06 6.14
C ARG A 100 -17.05 5.69 5.47
N ASP A 101 -18.04 4.84 5.62
CA ASP A 101 -17.98 3.48 5.07
C ASP A 101 -17.82 3.47 3.55
N ASP A 102 -18.47 4.38 2.84
CA ASP A 102 -18.35 4.47 1.38
C ASP A 102 -16.92 4.79 0.93
N LEU A 103 -16.23 5.67 1.66
CA LEU A 103 -14.83 6.02 1.36
C LEU A 103 -13.90 4.86 1.72
N ARG A 104 -14.16 4.19 2.83
CA ARG A 104 -13.36 3.03 3.24
C ARG A 104 -13.49 1.91 2.21
N ASP A 105 -14.70 1.66 1.72
CA ASP A 105 -14.94 0.63 0.71
C ASP A 105 -14.23 0.95 -0.60
N GLU A 106 -14.23 2.22 -1.00
CA GLU A 106 -13.54 2.66 -2.20
C GLU A 106 -12.02 2.49 -2.07
N LEU A 107 -11.46 2.88 -0.94
CA LEU A 107 -10.04 2.70 -0.64
C LEU A 107 -9.68 1.22 -0.66
N TRP A 108 -10.46 0.39 0.01
CA TRP A 108 -10.20 -1.05 0.08
C TRP A 108 -10.29 -1.71 -1.31
N SER A 109 -11.30 -1.36 -2.10
CA SER A 109 -11.44 -1.90 -3.46
C SER A 109 -10.23 -1.60 -4.32
N TYR A 110 -9.70 -0.38 -4.22
CA TYR A 110 -8.48 -0.01 -4.93
C TYR A 110 -7.29 -0.85 -4.46
N LEU A 111 -7.13 -1.02 -3.15
CA LEU A 111 -5.99 -1.76 -2.60
C LEU A 111 -6.02 -3.23 -3.03
N VAL A 112 -7.21 -3.84 -3.09
CA VAL A 112 -7.37 -5.21 -3.58
C VAL A 112 -6.97 -5.30 -5.06
N MET A 113 -7.45 -4.38 -5.87
CA MET A 113 -7.11 -4.35 -7.30
C MET A 113 -5.60 -4.18 -7.51
N ALA A 114 -4.99 -3.27 -6.76
CA ALA A 114 -3.56 -3.01 -6.88
C ALA A 114 -2.74 -4.24 -6.47
N ALA A 115 -3.10 -4.89 -5.37
CA ALA A 115 -2.41 -6.09 -4.91
C ALA A 115 -2.50 -7.21 -5.94
N ASN A 116 -3.68 -7.42 -6.51
CA ASN A 116 -3.86 -8.45 -7.54
C ASN A 116 -3.02 -8.17 -8.78
N SER A 117 -2.85 -6.90 -9.14
CA SER A 117 -2.06 -6.52 -10.31
C SER A 117 -0.56 -6.74 -10.11
N MET A 118 -0.09 -6.85 -8.86
CA MET A 118 1.32 -7.07 -8.54
C MET A 118 1.73 -8.54 -8.58
N VAL A 119 0.78 -9.46 -8.57
CA VAL A 119 1.08 -10.90 -8.64
C VAL A 119 1.80 -11.19 -9.95
N ASN A 120 2.98 -11.80 -9.86
CA ASN A 120 3.83 -12.07 -11.01
C ASN A 120 4.37 -13.49 -11.03
N GLN A 121 3.88 -14.37 -10.17
CA GLN A 121 4.24 -15.78 -10.17
C GLN A 121 3.06 -16.62 -10.66
N PRO A 122 3.31 -17.66 -11.45
CA PRO A 122 2.22 -18.52 -11.90
C PRO A 122 1.55 -19.23 -10.73
N ARG A 123 0.24 -19.50 -10.88
CA ARG A 123 -0.51 -20.23 -9.89
C ARG A 123 0.05 -21.65 -9.75
N ALA A 124 0.24 -22.10 -8.51
CA ALA A 124 0.65 -23.47 -8.23
C ALA A 124 -0.53 -24.42 -8.45
N PHE A 125 -0.26 -25.58 -9.03
CA PHE A 125 -1.26 -26.62 -9.24
C PHE A 125 -1.03 -27.77 -8.29
#